data_4137e51ec9bb03de510ec37fe72304d3
#
_entry.id   4137e51ec9bb03de510ec37fe72304d3
#
_cell.length_a   1.000
_cell.length_b   1.000
_cell.length_c   1.000
_cell.angle_alpha   90.00
_cell.angle_beta   90.00
_cell.angle_gamma   90.00
#
_symmetry.space_group_name_H-M   'P 1'
#
loop_
_entity.id
_entity.type
_entity.pdbx_description
1 polymer ?
#
loop_
_entity_poly.entity_id
_entity_poly.type
_entity_poly.pdbx_seq_one_letter_code
_entity_poly.pdbx_strand_id
1 'polypeptide(L)'
;QEDTLNFLYKMDNEPEGYYYEEHIIKGVSEEAKKKLPQADRIGNTYVDLLSASVGAGSANFPQDEDGIIRRAPTAIYFEGPDRVYPSLIMTATIDILGIKKDGGFDYDFDNNILRLIDTTNTVVREIPIDDNGRMYVNYYGKFQTFYYLPYMYCFDPEMLPPEYWEGKVALVGASLPGLMDLRNTPVQETFAGVEIHANV
;
A
#
# COMPACT_ATOMS: atom_id res chain seq x y z
N GLN A 1 2.31 -10.75 -27.98
CA GLN A 1 1.09 -11.49 -27.54
C GLN A 1 1.46 -12.82 -26.87
N GLU A 2 2.45 -13.55 -27.38
CA GLU A 2 2.91 -14.83 -26.82
C GLU A 2 3.64 -14.63 -25.49
N ASP A 3 4.43 -13.59 -25.36
CA ASP A 3 5.15 -13.25 -24.12
C ASP A 3 4.21 -12.80 -23.01
N THR A 4 3.12 -12.08 -23.36
CA THR A 4 2.10 -11.66 -22.40
C THR A 4 1.27 -12.85 -21.92
N LEU A 5 0.94 -13.79 -22.81
CA LEU A 5 0.21 -15.02 -22.46
C LEU A 5 1.06 -15.95 -21.60
N ASN A 6 2.34 -16.08 -21.89
CA ASN A 6 3.28 -16.86 -21.09
C ASN A 6 3.49 -16.24 -19.70
N PHE A 7 3.47 -14.92 -19.60
CA PHE A 7 3.54 -14.20 -18.33
C PHE A 7 2.29 -14.44 -17.49
N LEU A 8 1.09 -14.30 -18.07
CA LEU A 8 -0.17 -14.57 -17.39
C LEU A 8 -0.27 -16.05 -16.97
N TYR A 9 0.19 -16.98 -17.82
CA TYR A 9 0.22 -18.41 -17.50
C TYR A 9 1.18 -18.74 -16.35
N LYS A 10 2.33 -18.07 -16.26
CA LYS A 10 3.23 -18.19 -15.11
C LYS A 10 2.62 -17.66 -13.82
N MET A 11 1.94 -16.52 -13.88
CA MET A 11 1.23 -15.96 -12.71
C MET A 11 0.15 -16.90 -12.16
N ASP A 12 -0.57 -17.62 -13.04
CA ASP A 12 -1.63 -18.54 -12.64
C ASP A 12 -1.11 -19.91 -12.15
N ASN A 13 0.12 -20.27 -12.49
CA ASN A 13 0.68 -21.61 -12.24
C ASN A 13 1.98 -21.63 -11.42
N GLU A 14 2.58 -20.48 -11.12
CA GLU A 14 3.67 -20.49 -10.15
C GLU A 14 3.08 -20.80 -8.76
N PRO A 15 3.68 -21.75 -8.03
CA PRO A 15 3.26 -21.99 -6.66
C PRO A 15 3.34 -20.65 -5.91
N GLU A 16 2.31 -20.31 -5.19
CA GLU A 16 2.26 -19.23 -4.21
C GLU A 16 3.51 -19.31 -3.35
N GLY A 17 4.53 -18.64 -3.75
CA GLY A 17 5.70 -19.05 -3.10
C GLY A 17 6.54 -17.88 -2.67
N TYR A 18 7.71 -17.99 -3.02
CA TYR A 18 8.88 -17.32 -2.55
C TYR A 18 8.78 -15.78 -2.50
N TYR A 19 8.10 -15.16 -3.48
CA TYR A 19 8.05 -13.69 -3.59
C TYR A 19 7.04 -13.02 -2.65
N TYR A 20 6.09 -13.76 -2.14
CA TYR A 20 5.03 -13.22 -1.29
C TYR A 20 5.31 -13.37 0.20
N GLU A 21 6.02 -14.43 0.59
CA GLU A 21 6.34 -14.72 1.99
C GLU A 21 7.12 -13.59 2.68
N GLU A 22 7.97 -12.91 1.94
CA GLU A 22 8.80 -11.83 2.48
C GLU A 22 8.01 -10.53 2.72
N HIS A 23 6.81 -10.42 2.12
CA HIS A 23 6.01 -9.21 2.13
C HIS A 23 4.77 -9.30 3.03
N ILE A 24 4.49 -10.45 3.62
CA ILE A 24 3.35 -10.62 4.53
C ILE A 24 3.64 -10.08 5.92
N ILE A 25 2.57 -9.70 6.61
CA ILE A 25 2.57 -9.46 8.06
C ILE A 25 2.04 -10.70 8.77
N LYS A 26 2.74 -11.13 9.83
CA LYS A 26 2.42 -12.32 10.62
C LYS A 26 1.90 -11.94 12.00
N GLY A 27 1.34 -12.90 12.72
CA GLY A 27 0.86 -12.69 14.09
C GLY A 27 -0.42 -11.84 14.16
N VAL A 28 -1.12 -11.66 13.04
CA VAL A 28 -2.44 -11.01 13.01
C VAL A 28 -3.49 -11.98 13.52
N SER A 29 -4.34 -11.53 14.45
CA SER A 29 -5.36 -12.38 15.09
C SER A 29 -6.42 -12.87 14.09
N GLU A 30 -7.04 -14.03 14.37
CA GLU A 30 -8.12 -14.56 13.54
C GLU A 30 -9.35 -13.63 13.49
N GLU A 31 -9.58 -12.86 14.54
CA GLU A 31 -10.63 -11.84 14.55
C GLU A 31 -10.29 -10.73 13.55
N ALA A 32 -9.07 -10.24 13.56
CA ALA A 32 -8.62 -9.20 12.64
C ALA A 32 -8.67 -9.68 11.18
N LYS A 33 -8.23 -10.88 10.88
CA LYS A 33 -8.31 -11.47 9.54
C LYS A 33 -9.74 -11.44 8.99
N LYS A 34 -10.76 -11.74 9.81
CA LYS A 34 -12.16 -11.74 9.41
C LYS A 34 -12.72 -10.34 9.15
N LYS A 35 -12.20 -9.34 9.83
CA LYS A 35 -12.66 -7.94 9.74
C LYS A 35 -11.93 -7.16 8.64
N LEU A 36 -10.68 -7.48 8.35
CA LEU A 36 -9.90 -6.83 7.30
C LEU A 36 -10.54 -6.99 5.92
N PRO A 37 -10.33 -6.05 4.99
CA PRO A 37 -10.75 -6.22 3.61
C PRO A 37 -10.22 -7.52 3.02
N GLN A 38 -11.09 -8.25 2.33
CA GLN A 38 -10.81 -9.55 1.74
C GLN A 38 -10.36 -9.40 0.29
N ALA A 39 -9.50 -10.31 -0.18
CA ALA A 39 -9.13 -10.41 -1.57
C ALA A 39 -9.07 -11.88 -2.01
N ASP A 40 -9.55 -12.13 -3.24
CA ASP A 40 -9.53 -13.45 -3.87
C ASP A 40 -8.29 -13.65 -4.75
N ARG A 41 -7.73 -12.56 -5.24
CA ARG A 41 -6.62 -12.56 -6.20
C ARG A 41 -5.63 -11.43 -5.94
N ILE A 42 -4.37 -11.69 -6.25
CA ILE A 42 -3.31 -10.71 -6.23
C ILE A 42 -2.86 -10.46 -7.67
N GLY A 43 -2.97 -9.19 -8.11
CA GLY A 43 -2.32 -8.73 -9.32
C GLY A 43 -0.91 -8.26 -8.99
N ASN A 44 0.10 -8.85 -9.61
CA ASN A 44 1.48 -8.51 -9.33
C ASN A 44 2.11 -7.59 -10.37
N THR A 45 3.18 -6.94 -9.94
CA THR A 45 4.16 -6.35 -10.83
C THR A 45 5.08 -7.43 -11.43
N TYR A 46 6.01 -7.03 -12.29
CA TYR A 46 7.01 -7.94 -12.84
C TYR A 46 7.84 -8.60 -11.73
N VAL A 47 8.08 -9.89 -11.87
CA VAL A 47 8.82 -10.71 -10.90
C VAL A 47 10.18 -10.10 -10.57
N ASP A 48 10.91 -9.60 -11.59
CA ASP A 48 12.23 -8.99 -11.40
C ASP A 48 12.16 -7.73 -10.53
N LEU A 49 11.12 -6.90 -10.68
CA LEU A 49 10.90 -5.73 -9.84
C LEU A 49 10.51 -6.12 -8.41
N LEU A 50 9.66 -7.13 -8.29
CA LEU A 50 9.22 -7.62 -6.99
C LEU A 50 10.39 -8.23 -6.21
N SER A 51 11.23 -9.03 -6.86
CA SER A 51 12.41 -9.65 -6.24
C SER A 51 13.49 -8.63 -5.83
N ALA A 52 13.55 -7.48 -6.49
CA ALA A 52 14.47 -6.39 -6.15
C ALA A 52 13.89 -5.43 -5.09
N SER A 53 12.61 -5.57 -4.74
CA SER A 53 11.95 -4.69 -3.78
C SER A 53 12.20 -5.13 -2.34
N VAL A 54 12.28 -4.18 -1.41
CA VAL A 54 12.37 -4.43 0.05
C VAL A 54 11.01 -4.82 0.63
N GLY A 55 9.92 -4.50 -0.06
CA GLY A 55 8.56 -4.78 0.34
C GLY A 55 7.56 -4.62 -0.79
N ALA A 56 6.42 -5.26 -0.67
CA ALA A 56 5.28 -5.09 -1.54
C ALA A 56 4.00 -4.95 -0.72
N GLY A 57 3.09 -4.14 -1.20
CA GLY A 57 1.83 -3.89 -0.52
C GLY A 57 0.70 -3.60 -1.51
N SER A 58 -0.53 -3.75 -1.05
CA SER A 58 -1.70 -3.48 -1.87
C SER A 58 -1.86 -1.97 -2.15
N ALA A 59 -1.99 -1.62 -3.43
CA ALA A 59 -2.29 -0.26 -3.87
C ALA A 59 -3.80 0.03 -3.98
N ASN A 60 -4.67 -0.90 -3.56
CA ASN A 60 -6.10 -0.76 -3.72
C ASN A 60 -6.71 0.16 -2.66
N PHE A 61 -7.58 1.07 -3.13
CA PHE A 61 -8.47 1.86 -2.29
C PHE A 61 -9.92 1.47 -2.56
N PRO A 62 -10.54 0.65 -1.71
CA PRO A 62 -11.98 0.40 -1.80
C PRO A 62 -12.75 1.70 -1.65
N GLN A 63 -13.67 1.95 -2.59
CA GLN A 63 -14.58 3.08 -2.51
C GLN A 63 -15.67 2.81 -1.46
N ASP A 64 -16.16 3.87 -0.83
CA ASP A 64 -17.40 3.81 -0.05
C ASP A 64 -18.60 3.60 -1.01
N GLU A 65 -19.80 3.32 -0.48
CA GLU A 65 -21.01 3.03 -1.27
C GLU A 65 -21.39 4.13 -2.27
N ASP A 66 -20.99 5.36 -2.00
CA ASP A 66 -21.21 6.52 -2.86
C ASP A 66 -20.09 6.74 -3.90
N GLY A 67 -19.14 5.82 -4.00
CA GLY A 67 -18.03 5.87 -4.94
C GLY A 67 -16.88 6.81 -4.53
N ILE A 68 -16.89 7.35 -3.31
CA ILE A 68 -15.88 8.27 -2.81
C ILE A 68 -14.86 7.51 -1.95
N ILE A 69 -13.57 7.77 -2.13
CA ILE A 69 -12.51 7.20 -1.31
C ILE A 69 -12.25 8.10 -0.09
N ARG A 70 -12.68 7.65 1.07
CA ARG A 70 -12.44 8.32 2.35
C ARG A 70 -11.50 7.56 3.25
N ARG A 71 -11.32 6.26 2.98
CA ARG A 71 -10.60 5.34 3.85
C ARG A 71 -9.58 4.54 3.07
N ALA A 72 -8.45 4.30 3.71
CA ALA A 72 -7.40 3.43 3.20
C ALA A 72 -7.35 2.14 4.02
N PRO A 73 -7.24 0.95 3.41
CA PRO A 73 -6.99 -0.26 4.16
C PRO A 73 -5.60 -0.18 4.80
N THR A 74 -5.46 -0.66 6.03
CA THR A 74 -4.15 -0.84 6.66
C THR A 74 -3.49 -2.12 6.16
N ALA A 75 -4.30 -3.16 5.97
CA ALA A 75 -3.89 -4.44 5.39
C ALA A 75 -5.07 -5.10 4.67
N ILE A 76 -4.78 -6.12 3.90
CA ILE A 76 -5.75 -6.95 3.18
C ILE A 76 -5.51 -8.41 3.55
N TYR A 77 -6.56 -9.12 3.89
CA TYR A 77 -6.52 -10.55 4.13
C TYR A 77 -6.84 -11.35 2.86
N PHE A 78 -6.01 -12.31 2.60
CA PHE A 78 -6.11 -13.22 1.48
C PHE A 78 -6.46 -14.62 2.01
N GLU A 79 -7.74 -14.98 1.91
CA GLU A 79 -8.29 -16.17 2.58
C GLU A 79 -7.68 -17.47 2.06
N GLY A 80 -7.55 -17.63 0.74
CA GLY A 80 -7.06 -18.86 0.13
C GLY A 80 -5.72 -19.33 0.72
N PRO A 81 -4.66 -18.51 0.70
CA PRO A 81 -3.37 -18.85 1.31
C PRO A 81 -3.28 -18.56 2.82
N ASP A 82 -4.33 -18.04 3.45
CA ASP A 82 -4.33 -17.57 4.84
C ASP A 82 -3.20 -16.57 5.14
N ARG A 83 -3.18 -15.45 4.39
CA ARG A 83 -2.12 -14.44 4.48
C ARG A 83 -2.66 -13.03 4.59
N VAL A 84 -1.93 -12.19 5.32
CA VAL A 84 -2.24 -10.75 5.44
C VAL A 84 -1.12 -9.95 4.78
N TYR A 85 -1.51 -9.12 3.83
CA TYR A 85 -0.60 -8.20 3.12
C TYR A 85 -0.85 -6.77 3.59
N PRO A 86 0.20 -6.00 3.89
CA PRO A 86 0.06 -4.58 4.21
C PRO A 86 -0.44 -3.81 2.97
N SER A 87 -1.05 -2.67 3.18
CA SER A 87 -1.21 -1.70 2.08
C SER A 87 0.15 -1.14 1.66
N LEU A 88 0.21 -0.52 0.47
CA LEU A 88 1.46 0.04 -0.07
C LEU A 88 2.12 1.02 0.90
N ILE A 89 1.34 1.90 1.52
CA ILE A 89 1.86 2.87 2.49
C ILE A 89 2.26 2.20 3.80
N MET A 90 1.49 1.21 4.25
CA MET A 90 1.90 0.46 5.44
C MET A 90 3.19 -0.32 5.21
N THR A 91 3.46 -0.78 3.98
CA THR A 91 4.76 -1.37 3.62
C THR A 91 5.90 -0.36 3.79
N ALA A 92 5.74 0.86 3.29
CA ALA A 92 6.72 1.93 3.50
C ALA A 92 6.86 2.29 4.99
N THR A 93 5.75 2.31 5.74
CA THR A 93 5.73 2.59 7.17
C THR A 93 6.48 1.52 7.98
N ILE A 94 6.35 0.24 7.61
CA ILE A 94 7.13 -0.86 8.21
C ILE A 94 8.63 -0.57 8.13
N ASP A 95 9.09 -0.15 6.97
CA ASP A 95 10.52 0.12 6.74
C ASP A 95 10.98 1.40 7.46
N ILE A 96 10.24 2.51 7.30
CA ILE A 96 10.59 3.82 7.86
C ILE A 96 10.60 3.82 9.40
N LEU A 97 9.63 3.14 10.03
CA LEU A 97 9.47 3.12 11.48
C LEU A 97 10.07 1.87 12.15
N GLY A 98 10.65 0.95 11.37
CA GLY A 98 11.21 -0.28 11.90
C GLY A 98 10.17 -1.20 12.53
N ILE A 99 8.95 -1.25 11.97
CA ILE A 99 7.86 -2.11 12.48
C ILE A 99 8.22 -3.57 12.23
N LYS A 100 8.06 -4.41 13.23
CA LYS A 100 8.27 -5.84 13.05
C LYS A 100 7.16 -6.46 12.19
N LYS A 101 7.54 -7.32 11.24
CA LYS A 101 6.58 -7.99 10.35
C LYS A 101 5.78 -9.09 11.07
N ASP A 102 6.30 -9.63 12.17
CA ASP A 102 5.64 -10.64 12.99
C ASP A 102 5.17 -10.03 14.32
N GLY A 103 3.86 -9.94 14.50
CA GLY A 103 3.22 -9.33 15.67
C GLY A 103 3.47 -7.82 15.81
N GLY A 104 3.78 -7.12 14.73
CA GLY A 104 3.93 -5.67 14.70
C GLY A 104 2.63 -4.90 14.43
N PHE A 105 1.57 -5.61 14.08
CA PHE A 105 0.24 -5.07 13.79
C PHE A 105 -0.75 -5.61 14.83
N ASP A 106 -1.01 -4.83 15.87
CA ASP A 106 -1.96 -5.17 16.93
C ASP A 106 -3.28 -4.44 16.72
N TYR A 107 -4.29 -5.18 16.24
CA TYR A 107 -5.63 -4.67 15.97
C TYR A 107 -6.51 -4.78 17.21
N ASP A 108 -6.87 -3.65 17.79
CA ASP A 108 -7.81 -3.52 18.90
C ASP A 108 -9.14 -2.94 18.37
N PHE A 109 -10.01 -3.81 17.92
CA PHE A 109 -11.31 -3.41 17.37
C PHE A 109 -12.31 -2.94 18.40
N ASP A 110 -12.12 -3.27 19.67
CA ASP A 110 -12.99 -2.78 20.75
C ASP A 110 -12.78 -1.27 20.99
N ASN A 111 -11.54 -0.82 20.78
CA ASN A 111 -11.15 0.58 20.90
C ASN A 111 -10.97 1.29 19.54
N ASN A 112 -11.16 0.60 18.42
CA ASN A 112 -10.95 1.10 17.07
C ASN A 112 -9.53 1.65 16.83
N ILE A 113 -8.52 0.92 17.26
CA ILE A 113 -7.11 1.30 17.17
C ILE A 113 -6.29 0.16 16.57
N LEU A 114 -5.40 0.51 15.64
CA LEU A 114 -4.26 -0.30 15.22
C LEU A 114 -3.00 0.24 15.91
N ARG A 115 -2.32 -0.59 16.69
CA ARG A 115 -1.00 -0.26 17.25
C ARG A 115 0.09 -0.85 16.37
N LEU A 116 1.04 0.00 15.99
CA LEU A 116 2.26 -0.42 15.29
C LEU A 116 3.39 -0.57 16.29
N ILE A 117 4.00 -1.76 16.29
CA ILE A 117 5.02 -2.18 17.26
C ILE A 117 6.34 -2.41 16.52
N ASP A 118 7.39 -1.76 16.99
CA ASP A 118 8.74 -1.88 16.43
C ASP A 118 9.48 -3.16 16.88
N THR A 119 10.68 -3.34 16.37
CA THR A 119 11.54 -4.48 16.70
C THR A 119 11.99 -4.51 18.17
N THR A 120 11.83 -3.41 18.91
CA THR A 120 12.10 -3.32 20.36
C THR A 120 10.88 -3.66 21.22
N ASN A 121 9.75 -4.03 20.62
CA ASN A 121 8.45 -4.23 21.24
C ASN A 121 7.83 -2.93 21.82
N THR A 122 8.17 -1.80 21.27
CA THR A 122 7.60 -0.50 21.63
C THR A 122 6.47 -0.16 20.67
N VAL A 123 5.33 0.32 21.20
CA VAL A 123 4.28 0.92 20.37
C VAL A 123 4.76 2.28 19.89
N VAL A 124 5.03 2.38 18.59
CA VAL A 124 5.55 3.60 17.96
C VAL A 124 4.46 4.46 17.35
N ARG A 125 3.30 3.87 17.03
CA ARG A 125 2.13 4.58 16.52
C ARG A 125 0.84 3.90 16.95
N GLU A 126 -0.18 4.71 17.18
CA GLU A 126 -1.58 4.30 17.28
C GLU A 126 -2.36 4.97 16.16
N ILE A 127 -3.07 4.19 15.38
CA ILE A 127 -3.82 4.63 14.20
C ILE A 127 -5.29 4.33 14.45
N PRO A 128 -6.19 5.35 14.46
CA PRO A 128 -7.63 5.12 14.50
C PRO A 128 -8.09 4.33 13.25
N ILE A 129 -8.83 3.27 13.46
CA ILE A 129 -9.38 2.42 12.40
C ILE A 129 -10.89 2.25 12.55
N ASP A 130 -11.55 1.88 11.47
CA ASP A 130 -12.95 1.44 11.50
C ASP A 130 -13.06 -0.08 11.77
N ASP A 131 -14.31 -0.57 11.82
CA ASP A 131 -14.63 -1.99 12.06
C ASP A 131 -14.03 -2.97 11.03
N ASN A 132 -13.51 -2.44 9.93
CA ASN A 132 -12.86 -3.21 8.87
C ASN A 132 -11.34 -2.96 8.79
N GLY A 133 -10.73 -2.41 9.82
CA GLY A 133 -9.29 -2.13 9.84
C GLY A 133 -8.84 -1.08 8.84
N ARG A 134 -9.74 -0.17 8.42
CA ARG A 134 -9.43 0.92 7.50
C ARG A 134 -9.25 2.21 8.29
N MET A 135 -8.27 3.03 7.94
CA MET A 135 -8.06 4.36 8.51
C MET A 135 -8.59 5.45 7.59
N TYR A 136 -9.02 6.58 8.14
CA TYR A 136 -9.41 7.74 7.35
C TYR A 136 -8.18 8.38 6.68
N VAL A 137 -8.33 8.68 5.38
CA VAL A 137 -7.31 9.43 4.65
C VAL A 137 -7.39 10.89 5.03
N ASN A 138 -6.29 11.46 5.50
CA ASN A 138 -6.20 12.87 5.86
C ASN A 138 -5.83 13.72 4.64
N TYR A 139 -6.80 14.05 3.80
CA TYR A 139 -6.57 14.86 2.61
C TYR A 139 -6.11 16.28 2.97
N TYR A 140 -4.85 16.59 2.71
CA TYR A 140 -4.26 17.90 2.97
C TYR A 140 -4.77 19.00 2.05
N GLY A 141 -5.31 18.66 0.90
CA GLY A 141 -5.84 19.63 -0.07
C GLY A 141 -6.29 18.99 -1.36
N LYS A 142 -6.45 19.82 -2.39
CA LYS A 142 -6.80 19.39 -3.74
C LYS A 142 -5.60 18.74 -4.45
N PHE A 143 -5.87 18.16 -5.62
CA PHE A 143 -4.85 17.60 -6.51
C PHE A 143 -3.66 18.57 -6.69
N GLN A 144 -2.44 18.01 -6.63
CA GLN A 144 -1.15 18.72 -6.62
C GLN A 144 -0.86 19.53 -5.34
N THR A 145 -1.42 19.14 -4.20
CA THR A 145 -0.99 19.67 -2.90
C THR A 145 0.44 19.25 -2.57
N PHE A 146 0.84 18.04 -2.96
CA PHE A 146 2.23 17.59 -2.89
C PHE A 146 3.03 18.08 -4.10
N TYR A 147 4.36 18.10 -3.97
CA TYR A 147 5.23 18.51 -5.04
C TYR A 147 5.37 17.42 -6.10
N TYR A 148 5.02 17.75 -7.34
CA TYR A 148 5.11 16.86 -8.48
C TYR A 148 6.38 17.12 -9.28
N LEU A 149 7.11 16.05 -9.56
CA LEU A 149 8.26 16.06 -10.46
C LEU A 149 7.95 15.26 -11.71
N PRO A 150 8.18 15.81 -12.92
CA PRO A 150 8.14 14.99 -14.12
C PRO A 150 9.13 13.84 -14.03
N TYR A 151 8.65 12.62 -14.29
CA TYR A 151 9.46 11.40 -14.15
C TYR A 151 10.76 11.44 -14.97
N MET A 152 10.76 12.15 -16.10
CA MET A 152 11.94 12.32 -16.94
C MET A 152 13.12 12.99 -16.20
N TYR A 153 12.88 13.81 -15.18
CA TYR A 153 13.94 14.46 -14.43
C TYR A 153 14.74 13.49 -13.55
N CYS A 154 14.15 12.34 -13.22
CA CYS A 154 14.86 11.31 -12.47
C CYS A 154 16.04 10.68 -13.23
N PHE A 155 16.09 10.86 -14.56
CA PHE A 155 17.17 10.37 -15.41
C PHE A 155 18.27 11.43 -15.68
N ASP A 156 18.11 12.62 -15.13
CA ASP A 156 19.05 13.73 -15.31
C ASP A 156 19.67 14.12 -13.96
N PRO A 157 20.90 13.66 -13.66
CA PRO A 157 21.57 13.98 -12.40
C PRO A 157 21.91 15.48 -12.22
N GLU A 158 21.91 16.26 -13.31
CA GLU A 158 22.11 17.71 -13.22
C GLU A 158 20.83 18.40 -12.73
N MET A 159 19.66 17.86 -13.07
CA MET A 159 18.37 18.37 -12.61
C MET A 159 18.01 17.88 -11.20
N LEU A 160 18.26 16.60 -10.90
CA LEU A 160 17.97 15.97 -9.62
C LEU A 160 19.19 15.16 -9.13
N PRO A 161 20.16 15.83 -8.50
CA PRO A 161 21.33 15.15 -7.96
C PRO A 161 20.93 14.19 -6.83
N PRO A 162 21.75 13.16 -6.53
CA PRO A 162 21.45 12.17 -5.50
C PRO A 162 21.06 12.78 -4.13
N GLU A 163 21.69 13.86 -3.75
CA GLU A 163 21.46 14.59 -2.48
C GLU A 163 20.04 15.19 -2.40
N TYR A 164 19.39 15.41 -3.55
CA TYR A 164 18.01 15.88 -3.60
C TYR A 164 17.06 14.88 -2.93
N TRP A 165 17.36 13.59 -3.03
CA TRP A 165 16.51 12.51 -2.54
C TRP A 165 16.72 12.19 -1.06
N GLU A 166 17.78 12.70 -0.46
CA GLU A 166 18.12 12.40 0.92
C GLU A 166 17.00 12.82 1.88
N GLY A 167 16.58 11.89 2.73
CA GLY A 167 15.52 12.11 3.72
C GLY A 167 14.10 12.26 3.13
N LYS A 168 13.89 11.94 1.85
CA LYS A 168 12.59 12.06 1.19
C LYS A 168 11.98 10.70 0.86
N VAL A 169 10.66 10.63 0.91
CA VAL A 169 9.87 9.54 0.35
C VAL A 169 9.36 10.00 -1.02
N ALA A 170 9.69 9.25 -2.06
CA ALA A 170 9.21 9.50 -3.41
C ALA A 170 8.15 8.45 -3.80
N LEU A 171 6.99 8.91 -4.22
CA LEU A 171 5.94 8.07 -4.78
C LEU A 171 5.94 8.21 -6.30
N VAL A 172 6.01 7.08 -7.00
CA VAL A 172 5.95 7.05 -8.46
C VAL A 172 4.59 6.50 -8.89
N GLY A 173 3.86 7.24 -9.70
CA GLY A 173 2.55 6.81 -10.17
C GLY A 173 2.00 7.67 -11.30
N ALA A 174 0.93 7.18 -11.90
CA ALA A 174 0.24 7.87 -12.97
C ALA A 174 -0.59 9.04 -12.41
N SER A 175 -0.46 10.22 -13.02
CA SER A 175 -1.19 11.42 -12.61
C SER A 175 -1.95 12.11 -13.77
N LEU A 176 -1.85 11.57 -14.99
CA LEU A 176 -2.47 12.15 -16.17
C LEU A 176 -3.84 11.51 -16.47
N PRO A 177 -4.82 12.32 -16.92
CA PRO A 177 -6.05 11.78 -17.49
C PRO A 177 -5.74 10.80 -18.63
N GLY A 178 -6.38 9.64 -18.63
CA GLY A 178 -6.15 8.58 -19.61
C GLY A 178 -5.23 7.44 -19.15
N LEU A 179 -4.49 7.59 -18.06
CA LEU A 179 -3.76 6.50 -17.43
C LEU A 179 -4.59 5.72 -16.40
N MET A 180 -5.90 5.99 -16.35
CA MET A 180 -6.94 5.26 -15.61
C MET A 180 -6.75 5.16 -14.08
N ASP A 181 -5.88 5.99 -13.49
CA ASP A 181 -5.67 6.04 -12.04
C ASP A 181 -6.24 7.32 -11.40
N LEU A 182 -7.39 7.76 -11.90
CA LEU A 182 -8.12 8.87 -11.32
C LEU A 182 -9.26 8.36 -10.43
N ARG A 183 -9.39 8.93 -9.26
CA ARG A 183 -10.31 8.51 -8.20
C ARG A 183 -11.16 9.68 -7.73
N ASN A 184 -12.35 9.36 -7.22
CA ASN A 184 -13.22 10.33 -6.58
C ASN A 184 -12.91 10.39 -5.07
N THR A 185 -12.67 11.60 -4.58
CA THR A 185 -12.30 11.86 -3.18
C THR A 185 -13.18 12.94 -2.57
N PRO A 186 -13.24 13.11 -1.24
CA PRO A 186 -14.04 14.14 -0.59
C PRO A 186 -13.64 15.58 -0.99
N VAL A 187 -12.41 15.78 -1.44
CA VAL A 187 -11.87 17.10 -1.76
C VAL A 187 -11.95 17.44 -3.25
N GLN A 188 -12.05 16.42 -4.11
CA GLN A 188 -12.10 16.60 -5.56
C GLN A 188 -12.54 15.31 -6.27
N GLU A 189 -13.37 15.44 -7.32
CA GLU A 189 -13.89 14.32 -8.11
C GLU A 189 -12.82 13.60 -8.95
N THR A 190 -11.77 14.32 -9.35
CA THR A 190 -10.67 13.79 -10.16
C THR A 190 -9.36 13.95 -9.42
N PHE A 191 -8.93 12.90 -8.76
CA PHE A 191 -7.75 12.89 -7.90
C PHE A 191 -6.81 11.74 -8.29
N ALA A 192 -5.51 11.98 -8.39
CA ALA A 192 -4.56 10.93 -8.75
C ALA A 192 -4.42 9.89 -7.63
N GLY A 193 -4.51 8.61 -7.96
CA GLY A 193 -4.38 7.52 -6.97
C GLY A 193 -3.06 7.57 -6.21
N VAL A 194 -1.96 7.90 -6.89
CA VAL A 194 -0.65 8.08 -6.26
C VAL A 194 -0.67 9.15 -5.16
N GLU A 195 -1.43 10.23 -5.35
CA GLU A 195 -1.53 11.30 -4.34
C GLU A 195 -2.45 10.91 -3.16
N ILE A 196 -3.40 9.96 -3.37
CA ILE A 196 -4.12 9.37 -2.23
C ILE A 196 -3.14 8.65 -1.31
N HIS A 197 -2.22 7.87 -1.86
CA HIS A 197 -1.16 7.23 -1.07
C HIS A 197 -0.30 8.22 -0.30
N ALA A 198 -0.04 9.40 -0.86
CA ALA A 198 0.72 10.45 -0.18
C ALA A 198 -0.05 11.11 0.99
N ASN A 199 -1.38 11.00 1.01
CA ASN A 199 -2.23 11.54 2.07
C ASN A 199 -2.48 10.54 3.22
N VAL A 200 -2.09 9.30 3.08
CA VAL A 200 -2.18 8.23 4.10
C VAL A 200 -0.98 8.26 5.01
#